data_e35f2e9e1de1dde1550dcdc2ac8a3b49
#
_entry.id   e35f2e9e1de1dde1550dcdc2ac8a3b49
#
_cell.length_a   1.000
_cell.length_b   1.000
_cell.length_c   1.000
_cell.angle_alpha   90.00
_cell.angle_beta   90.00
_cell.angle_gamma   90.00
#
_symmetry.space_group_name_H-M   'P 1'
#
loop_
_entity.id
_entity.type
_entity.pdbx_description
1 polymer ?
#
loop_
_entity_poly.entity_id
_entity_poly.type
_entity_poly.pdbx_seq_one_letter_code
_entity_poly.pdbx_strand_id
1 'polypeptide(L)'
;MPISINPAAMLKPLAPVGMASTMRHLSVPSKETSLWRDRLASNGWLAEGCGIHNLGEQRAIAINDTAPDVFDNLEIIDLDAIRAGPKHWTERLDSELFLTYKSDWPMSHDQIGDVIILKIPPVLQKHATAIGKAVLEQQSSARVVCADNGVKGEFRVRDLTVIASNGPDD
;
A
#
# COMPACT_ATOMS: atom_id res chain seq x y z
N MET A 1 32.87 -1.38 25.13
CA MET A 1 32.68 -1.16 24.55
C MET A 1 31.90 -1.52 23.58
N PRO A 2 31.90 -1.99 23.17
CA PRO A 2 31.34 -2.38 22.02
C PRO A 2 29.94 -2.34 21.97
N ILE A 3 29.50 -2.47 22.74
CA ILE A 3 28.34 -2.45 22.93
C ILE A 3 27.58 -1.53 22.34
N SER A 4 27.93 -0.51 22.58
CA SER A 4 27.20 0.53 22.12
C SER A 4 26.94 0.41 20.72
N ILE A 5 27.73 -0.19 20.15
CA ILE A 5 27.62 -0.34 18.83
C ILE A 5 26.33 -0.86 18.48
N ASN A 6 25.92 -1.72 19.21
CA ASN A 6 24.75 -2.35 18.92
C ASN A 6 23.63 -1.50 18.80
N PRO A 7 23.47 -0.62 19.59
CA PRO A 7 22.32 0.22 19.51
C PRO A 7 22.33 0.83 18.15
N ALA A 8 23.48 1.16 17.78
CA ALA A 8 23.58 1.72 16.47
C ALA A 8 23.05 0.71 15.51
N ALA A 9 23.27 -0.47 15.84
CA ALA A 9 22.80 -1.50 15.00
C ALA A 9 21.32 -1.49 14.98
N MET A 10 20.74 -1.03 15.99
CA MET A 10 19.36 -1.04 16.01
C MET A 10 18.83 -0.06 15.06
N LEU A 11 19.57 0.88 14.65
CA LEU A 11 19.13 1.84 13.70
C LEU A 11 19.06 1.20 12.36
N LYS A 12 19.51 -0.01 12.29
CA LYS A 12 19.50 -0.69 11.06
C LYS A 12 18.19 -0.77 10.45
N PRO A 13 17.13 -0.91 11.14
CA PRO A 13 15.84 -0.93 10.53
C PRO A 13 15.65 0.30 9.69
N LEU A 14 16.41 1.31 10.04
CA LEU A 14 16.36 2.54 9.32
C LEU A 14 17.50 2.56 8.35
N ALA A 15 18.11 1.43 8.15
CA ALA A 15 19.26 1.34 7.33
C ALA A 15 19.00 1.94 5.97
N PRO A 16 19.95 2.62 5.45
CA PRO A 16 19.80 3.30 4.21
C PRO A 16 19.62 2.31 3.07
N VAL A 17 19.12 2.83 2.01
CA VAL A 17 18.96 2.08 0.82
C VAL A 17 20.29 1.46 0.45
N GLY A 18 20.29 0.24 0.08
CA GLY A 18 21.52 -0.45 -0.27
C GLY A 18 22.00 -1.36 0.83
N MET A 19 21.47 -1.16 2.03
CA MET A 19 21.83 -2.01 3.16
C MET A 19 20.70 -3.00 3.40
N ALA A 20 20.02 -3.41 2.33
CA ALA A 20 18.93 -4.35 2.45
C ALA A 20 19.44 -5.67 2.99
N SER A 21 18.70 -6.27 3.88
CA SER A 21 19.02 -7.59 4.39
C SER A 21 18.27 -8.63 3.57
N THR A 22 18.97 -9.71 3.22
CA THR A 22 18.34 -10.82 2.53
C THR A 22 17.50 -11.62 3.52
N MET A 23 16.44 -12.21 3.03
CA MET A 23 15.61 -13.11 3.80
C MET A 23 15.09 -14.21 2.90
N ARG A 24 14.61 -15.29 3.52
CA ARG A 24 14.10 -16.42 2.77
C ARG A 24 12.80 -16.09 2.08
N HIS A 25 12.66 -16.53 0.87
CA HIS A 25 11.44 -16.38 0.08
C HIS A 25 11.09 -17.74 -0.52
N LEU A 26 9.81 -18.04 -0.56
CA LEU A 26 9.30 -19.23 -1.23
C LEU A 26 8.94 -18.85 -2.66
N SER A 27 9.57 -19.53 -3.62
CA SER A 27 9.31 -19.32 -5.04
C SER A 27 8.11 -20.17 -5.47
N VAL A 28 7.05 -19.52 -5.89
CA VAL A 28 5.79 -20.19 -6.28
C VAL A 28 5.37 -19.78 -7.69
N PRO A 29 4.62 -20.61 -8.42
CA PRO A 29 4.08 -20.21 -9.71
C PRO A 29 3.19 -18.98 -9.56
N SER A 30 3.28 -18.04 -10.49
CA SER A 30 2.56 -16.78 -10.38
C SER A 30 1.05 -16.94 -10.20
N LYS A 31 0.47 -17.96 -10.82
CA LYS A 31 -0.97 -18.23 -10.71
C LYS A 31 -1.38 -18.84 -9.35
N GLU A 32 -0.43 -19.31 -8.59
CA GLU A 32 -0.67 -19.90 -7.27
C GLU A 32 -0.30 -18.96 -6.13
N THR A 33 0.07 -17.73 -6.45
CA THR A 33 0.54 -16.75 -5.45
C THR A 33 -0.46 -16.55 -4.31
N SER A 34 -1.73 -16.35 -4.63
CA SER A 34 -2.75 -16.12 -3.60
C SER A 34 -2.92 -17.34 -2.71
N LEU A 35 -2.96 -18.52 -3.31
CA LEU A 35 -3.11 -19.78 -2.60
C LEU A 35 -1.97 -19.98 -1.60
N TRP A 36 -0.74 -19.80 -2.05
CA TRP A 36 0.42 -19.98 -1.18
C TRP A 36 0.53 -18.89 -0.12
N ARG A 37 0.19 -17.64 -0.47
CA ARG A 37 0.18 -16.56 0.51
C ARG A 37 -0.80 -16.86 1.64
N ASP A 38 -2.00 -17.32 1.32
CA ASP A 38 -3.01 -17.67 2.32
C ASP A 38 -2.56 -18.87 3.17
N ARG A 39 -1.95 -19.85 2.54
CA ARG A 39 -1.43 -21.02 3.24
C ARG A 39 -0.30 -20.65 4.20
N LEU A 40 0.63 -19.81 3.75
CA LEU A 40 1.73 -19.33 4.59
C LEU A 40 1.20 -18.50 5.76
N ALA A 41 0.22 -17.64 5.52
CA ALA A 41 -0.39 -16.83 6.56
C ALA A 41 -1.10 -17.69 7.60
N SER A 42 -1.87 -18.68 7.15
CA SER A 42 -2.60 -19.58 8.05
C SER A 42 -1.68 -20.40 8.95
N ASN A 43 -0.48 -20.71 8.49
CA ASN A 43 0.49 -21.46 9.27
C ASN A 43 1.43 -20.56 10.10
N GLY A 44 1.29 -19.25 9.98
CA GLY A 44 2.17 -18.32 10.68
C GLY A 44 3.57 -18.24 10.09
N TRP A 45 3.75 -18.62 8.85
CA TRP A 45 5.04 -18.65 8.15
C TRP A 45 5.28 -17.45 7.24
N LEU A 46 4.26 -16.64 7.00
CA LEU A 46 4.38 -15.46 6.15
C LEU A 46 5.15 -14.35 6.88
N ALA A 47 6.13 -13.75 6.21
CA ALA A 47 6.80 -12.58 6.76
C ALA A 47 5.92 -11.36 6.50
N GLU A 48 5.30 -10.84 7.53
CA GLU A 48 4.41 -9.69 7.40
C GLU A 48 5.15 -8.42 7.05
N GLY A 49 4.47 -7.53 6.35
CA GLY A 49 5.05 -6.27 5.96
C GLY A 49 5.98 -6.33 4.76
N CYS A 50 6.13 -7.51 4.16
CA CYS A 50 6.99 -7.70 2.99
C CYS A 50 6.16 -7.81 1.72
N GLY A 51 6.68 -7.22 0.65
CA GLY A 51 6.09 -7.34 -0.67
C GLY A 51 6.51 -8.64 -1.34
N ILE A 52 5.94 -8.90 -2.50
CA ILE A 52 6.20 -10.11 -3.28
C ILE A 52 7.06 -9.75 -4.48
N HIS A 53 8.16 -10.49 -4.69
CA HIS A 53 9.00 -10.29 -5.85
C HIS A 53 8.36 -10.87 -7.10
N ASN A 54 8.47 -10.15 -8.18
CA ASN A 54 8.01 -10.61 -9.49
C ASN A 54 9.21 -11.19 -10.24
N LEU A 55 9.21 -12.49 -10.44
CA LEU A 55 10.28 -13.21 -11.13
C LEU A 55 9.77 -13.78 -12.47
N GLY A 56 8.86 -13.10 -13.12
CA GLY A 56 8.30 -13.59 -14.37
C GLY A 56 7.16 -14.58 -14.13
N GLU A 57 7.37 -15.83 -14.47
CA GLU A 57 6.37 -16.89 -14.24
C GLU A 57 6.30 -17.33 -12.78
N GLN A 58 7.29 -16.91 -11.98
CA GLN A 58 7.34 -17.21 -10.56
C GLN A 58 7.13 -15.94 -9.75
N ARG A 59 6.73 -16.13 -8.51
CA ARG A 59 6.64 -15.06 -7.50
C ARG A 59 7.37 -15.55 -6.26
N ALA A 60 8.11 -14.67 -5.62
CA ALA A 60 8.80 -15.02 -4.37
C ALA A 60 8.08 -14.34 -3.21
N ILE A 61 7.57 -15.14 -2.29
CA ILE A 61 6.84 -14.68 -1.11
C ILE A 61 7.76 -14.79 0.09
N ALA A 62 7.95 -13.68 0.81
CA ALA A 62 8.82 -13.68 1.98
C ALA A 62 8.27 -14.56 3.10
N ILE A 63 9.11 -15.40 3.68
CA ILE A 63 8.75 -16.29 4.77
C ILE A 63 9.61 -15.98 6.00
N ASN A 64 9.04 -16.18 7.17
CA ASN A 64 9.72 -15.89 8.43
C ASN A 64 10.58 -17.07 8.89
N ASP A 65 11.25 -16.89 10.04
CA ASP A 65 12.16 -17.90 10.58
C ASP A 65 11.48 -19.16 11.09
N THR A 66 10.16 -19.10 11.34
CA THR A 66 9.42 -20.28 11.79
C THR A 66 8.98 -21.16 10.64
N ALA A 67 9.11 -20.70 9.40
CA ALA A 67 8.74 -21.47 8.23
C ALA A 67 9.72 -22.66 8.05
N PRO A 68 9.24 -23.81 7.57
CA PRO A 68 10.11 -24.95 7.34
C PRO A 68 11.17 -24.65 6.28
N ASP A 69 12.22 -25.47 6.25
CA ASP A 69 13.29 -25.32 5.28
C ASP A 69 12.99 -26.04 3.96
N VAL A 70 11.91 -26.78 3.90
CA VAL A 70 11.52 -27.53 2.71
C VAL A 70 10.03 -27.40 2.47
N PHE A 71 9.67 -27.13 1.22
CA PHE A 71 8.28 -27.04 0.79
C PHE A 71 8.09 -27.89 -0.47
N ASP A 72 7.79 -29.15 -0.31
CA ASP A 72 7.53 -30.07 -1.43
C ASP A 72 8.43 -29.82 -2.66
N ASN A 73 7.84 -29.38 -3.75
CA ASN A 73 8.58 -29.12 -4.99
C ASN A 73 8.95 -27.67 -5.18
N LEU A 74 8.79 -26.85 -4.14
CA LEU A 74 9.06 -25.41 -4.26
C LEU A 74 10.43 -25.06 -3.71
N GLU A 75 11.06 -24.09 -4.33
CA GLU A 75 12.39 -23.67 -3.95
C GLU A 75 12.33 -22.50 -2.98
N ILE A 76 13.22 -22.51 -1.99
CA ILE A 76 13.43 -21.38 -1.11
C ILE A 76 14.66 -20.63 -1.61
N ILE A 77 14.52 -19.35 -1.84
CA ILE A 77 15.60 -18.50 -2.33
C ILE A 77 15.80 -17.32 -1.40
N ASP A 78 17.00 -16.81 -1.32
CA ASP A 78 17.32 -15.64 -0.52
C ASP A 78 17.29 -14.40 -1.40
N LEU A 79 16.44 -13.46 -1.07
CA LEU A 79 16.29 -12.20 -1.79
C LEU A 79 16.21 -11.05 -0.81
N ASP A 80 16.50 -9.85 -1.29
CA ASP A 80 16.35 -8.67 -0.48
C ASP A 80 14.88 -8.45 -0.14
N ALA A 81 14.60 -8.09 1.09
CA ALA A 81 13.23 -7.85 1.50
C ALA A 81 12.67 -6.60 0.81
N ILE A 82 11.47 -6.72 0.26
CA ILE A 82 10.76 -5.58 -0.29
C ILE A 82 9.71 -5.19 0.75
N ARG A 83 9.71 -3.93 1.14
CA ARG A 83 8.67 -3.45 2.07
C ARG A 83 7.35 -3.37 1.31
N ALA A 84 6.30 -3.93 1.88
CA ALA A 84 4.98 -3.82 1.30
C ALA A 84 4.53 -2.35 1.35
N GLY A 85 4.00 -1.87 0.25
CA GLY A 85 3.48 -0.52 0.20
C GLY A 85 2.12 -0.42 0.91
N PRO A 86 1.61 0.80 1.08
CA PRO A 86 0.30 1.00 1.67
C PRO A 86 -0.78 0.26 0.87
N LYS A 87 -1.71 -0.36 1.57
CA LYS A 87 -2.81 -1.10 0.94
C LYS A 87 -3.98 -0.19 0.61
N HIS A 88 -4.10 0.91 1.32
CA HIS A 88 -5.17 1.87 1.14
C HIS A 88 -4.60 3.28 1.23
N TRP A 89 -5.21 4.23 0.52
CA TRP A 89 -4.73 5.62 0.49
C TRP A 89 -4.71 6.29 1.87
N THR A 90 -5.59 5.85 2.78
CA THR A 90 -5.62 6.39 4.15
C THR A 90 -4.32 6.14 4.91
N GLU A 91 -3.58 5.10 4.55
CA GLU A 91 -2.30 4.80 5.18
C GLU A 91 -1.21 5.81 4.79
N ARG A 92 -1.46 6.62 3.77
CA ARG A 92 -0.55 7.68 3.33
C ARG A 92 -0.79 9.01 4.02
N LEU A 93 -1.84 9.08 4.83
CA LEU A 93 -2.16 10.27 5.60
C LEU A 93 -1.34 10.28 6.89
N ASP A 94 -1.21 11.47 7.48
CA ASP A 94 -0.65 11.61 8.81
C ASP A 94 -1.44 10.73 9.78
N SER A 95 -0.76 9.96 10.61
CA SER A 95 -1.42 9.03 11.53
C SER A 95 -2.32 9.72 12.54
N GLU A 96 -1.95 10.91 12.99
CA GLU A 96 -2.76 11.67 13.93
C GLU A 96 -4.04 12.13 13.25
N LEU A 97 -3.95 12.61 12.02
CA LEU A 97 -5.09 13.00 11.21
C LEU A 97 -6.01 11.80 10.96
N PHE A 98 -5.44 10.65 10.60
CA PHE A 98 -6.21 9.44 10.37
C PHE A 98 -7.01 9.03 11.60
N LEU A 99 -6.37 9.05 12.78
CA LEU A 99 -7.02 8.65 14.02
C LEU A 99 -8.09 9.63 14.47
N THR A 100 -7.88 10.92 14.24
CA THR A 100 -8.85 11.95 14.61
C THR A 100 -10.21 11.75 13.93
N TYR A 101 -10.20 11.32 12.67
CA TYR A 101 -11.42 11.13 11.88
C TYR A 101 -11.66 9.68 11.51
N LYS A 102 -11.28 8.76 12.38
CA LYS A 102 -11.26 7.32 12.11
C LYS A 102 -12.49 6.74 11.42
N SER A 103 -13.66 7.22 11.76
CA SER A 103 -14.92 6.71 11.21
C SER A 103 -15.49 7.54 10.05
N ASP A 104 -14.84 8.63 9.71
CA ASP A 104 -15.39 9.57 8.70
C ASP A 104 -14.75 9.41 7.31
N TRP A 105 -13.72 8.59 7.19
CA TRP A 105 -13.02 8.44 5.92
C TRP A 105 -13.89 7.78 4.87
N PRO A 106 -13.95 8.31 3.63
CA PRO A 106 -14.72 7.68 2.57
C PRO A 106 -14.09 6.34 2.19
N MET A 107 -14.86 5.28 2.25
CA MET A 107 -14.37 3.91 1.98
C MET A 107 -14.62 3.48 0.54
N SER A 108 -15.31 4.27 -0.23
CA SER A 108 -15.59 3.96 -1.63
C SER A 108 -15.44 5.20 -2.49
N HIS A 109 -15.19 4.99 -3.75
CA HIS A 109 -15.08 6.05 -4.74
C HIS A 109 -15.59 5.55 -6.09
N ASP A 110 -15.96 6.49 -6.94
CA ASP A 110 -16.27 6.18 -8.35
C ASP A 110 -15.03 6.47 -9.16
N GLN A 111 -14.80 5.69 -10.18
CA GLN A 111 -13.70 5.94 -11.12
C GLN A 111 -14.25 5.96 -12.54
N ILE A 112 -13.95 7.02 -13.27
CA ILE A 112 -14.35 7.17 -14.67
C ILE A 112 -13.08 7.47 -15.46
N GLY A 113 -12.56 6.47 -16.16
CA GLY A 113 -11.27 6.60 -16.84
C GLY A 113 -10.15 6.85 -15.85
N ASP A 114 -9.48 7.97 -15.98
CA ASP A 114 -8.38 8.41 -15.12
C ASP A 114 -8.82 9.42 -14.04
N VAL A 115 -10.12 9.60 -13.85
CA VAL A 115 -10.68 10.50 -12.85
C VAL A 115 -11.31 9.71 -11.71
N ILE A 116 -10.93 10.01 -10.48
CA ILE A 116 -11.52 9.44 -9.28
C ILE A 116 -12.42 10.48 -8.64
N ILE A 117 -13.59 10.07 -8.21
CA ILE A 117 -14.59 10.93 -7.59
C ILE A 117 -14.86 10.42 -6.19
N LEU A 118 -14.64 11.28 -5.19
CA LEU A 118 -14.84 10.95 -3.78
C LEU A 118 -15.89 11.83 -3.16
N LYS A 119 -16.74 11.22 -2.36
CA LYS A 119 -17.68 11.99 -1.57
C LYS A 119 -17.05 12.28 -0.22
N ILE A 120 -16.65 13.52 0.00
CA ILE A 120 -15.94 13.93 1.21
C ILE A 120 -16.95 14.48 2.23
N PRO A 121 -17.01 13.89 3.44
CA PRO A 121 -17.88 14.42 4.50
C PRO A 121 -17.54 15.87 4.87
N PRO A 122 -18.50 16.66 5.35
CA PRO A 122 -18.23 18.05 5.73
C PRO A 122 -17.07 18.23 6.70
N VAL A 123 -16.91 17.31 7.64
CA VAL A 123 -15.85 17.41 8.65
C VAL A 123 -14.45 17.27 8.03
N LEU A 124 -14.35 16.65 6.86
CA LEU A 124 -13.08 16.42 6.15
C LEU A 124 -12.83 17.40 5.01
N GLN A 125 -13.72 18.35 4.76
CA GLN A 125 -13.57 19.30 3.65
C GLN A 125 -12.27 20.11 3.74
N LYS A 126 -11.87 20.48 4.94
CA LYS A 126 -10.62 21.22 5.14
C LYS A 126 -9.38 20.39 4.84
N HIS A 127 -9.53 19.08 4.73
CA HIS A 127 -8.43 18.14 4.42
C HIS A 127 -8.53 17.60 3.00
N ALA A 128 -9.40 18.14 2.16
CA ALA A 128 -9.64 17.65 0.81
C ALA A 128 -8.37 17.53 -0.04
N THR A 129 -7.48 18.51 0.03
CA THR A 129 -6.23 18.47 -0.73
C THR A 129 -5.33 17.31 -0.28
N ALA A 130 -5.21 17.09 1.03
CA ALA A 130 -4.41 15.98 1.56
C ALA A 130 -5.00 14.63 1.14
N ILE A 131 -6.32 14.51 1.17
CA ILE A 131 -7.04 13.31 0.74
C ILE A 131 -6.78 13.07 -0.75
N GLY A 132 -6.94 14.09 -1.58
CA GLY A 132 -6.72 13.99 -3.01
C GLY A 132 -5.31 13.52 -3.37
N LYS A 133 -4.31 14.08 -2.71
CA LYS A 133 -2.91 13.67 -2.92
C LYS A 133 -2.68 12.22 -2.54
N ALA A 134 -3.20 11.80 -1.39
CA ALA A 134 -3.05 10.42 -0.92
C ALA A 134 -3.70 9.43 -1.90
N VAL A 135 -4.85 9.77 -2.42
CA VAL A 135 -5.56 8.94 -3.40
C VAL A 135 -4.77 8.84 -4.72
N LEU A 136 -4.23 9.96 -5.20
CA LEU A 136 -3.41 9.95 -6.42
C LEU A 136 -2.16 9.09 -6.26
N GLU A 137 -1.50 9.15 -5.12
CA GLU A 137 -0.32 8.34 -4.85
C GLU A 137 -0.66 6.86 -4.81
N GLN A 138 -1.85 6.51 -4.33
CA GLN A 138 -2.26 5.12 -4.21
C GLN A 138 -2.75 4.54 -5.55
N GLN A 139 -3.39 5.36 -6.37
CA GLN A 139 -4.01 4.91 -7.63
C GLN A 139 -3.21 5.41 -8.82
N SER A 140 -2.25 4.61 -9.26
CA SER A 140 -1.36 4.97 -10.37
C SER A 140 -2.09 5.19 -11.70
N SER A 141 -3.29 4.67 -11.85
CA SER A 141 -4.09 4.85 -13.06
C SER A 141 -4.87 6.17 -13.06
N ALA A 142 -4.89 6.88 -11.94
CA ALA A 142 -5.64 8.12 -11.83
C ALA A 142 -4.76 9.33 -12.13
N ARG A 143 -5.32 10.29 -12.84
CA ARG A 143 -4.67 11.56 -13.13
C ARG A 143 -5.29 12.70 -12.32
N VAL A 144 -6.57 12.59 -12.01
CA VAL A 144 -7.31 13.63 -11.31
C VAL A 144 -8.19 13.03 -10.22
N VAL A 145 -8.27 13.70 -9.09
CA VAL A 145 -9.20 13.36 -8.02
C VAL A 145 -10.13 14.53 -7.78
N CYS A 146 -11.43 14.26 -7.79
CA CYS A 146 -12.47 15.27 -7.57
C CYS A 146 -13.28 14.96 -6.32
N ALA A 147 -13.70 16.01 -5.63
CA ALA A 147 -14.68 15.88 -4.57
C ALA A 147 -16.08 16.05 -5.17
N ASP A 148 -17.00 15.16 -4.80
CA ASP A 148 -18.39 15.23 -5.24
C ASP A 148 -19.18 16.09 -4.24
N ASN A 149 -19.65 17.23 -4.71
CA ASN A 149 -20.45 18.17 -3.91
C ASN A 149 -21.96 17.93 -4.08
N GLY A 150 -22.33 16.84 -4.74
CA GLY A 150 -23.72 16.50 -5.01
C GLY A 150 -24.18 16.94 -6.39
N VAL A 151 -25.47 16.97 -6.58
CA VAL A 151 -26.09 17.36 -7.84
C VAL A 151 -26.72 18.74 -7.72
N LYS A 152 -26.54 19.55 -8.74
CA LYS A 152 -27.09 20.89 -8.77
C LYS A 152 -27.94 21.10 -10.01
N GLY A 153 -28.92 21.99 -9.87
CA GLY A 153 -29.74 22.46 -10.98
C GLY A 153 -30.83 21.49 -11.41
N GLU A 154 -31.66 21.99 -12.30
CA GLU A 154 -32.81 21.27 -12.83
C GLU A 154 -32.41 20.00 -13.57
N PHE A 155 -31.27 20.02 -14.24
CA PHE A 155 -30.76 18.89 -14.99
C PHE A 155 -29.94 17.91 -14.15
N ARG A 156 -29.86 18.12 -12.83
CA ARG A 156 -29.17 17.24 -11.89
C ARG A 156 -27.71 16.98 -12.29
N VAL A 157 -27.01 18.03 -12.70
CA VAL A 157 -25.60 17.89 -13.05
C VAL A 157 -24.76 17.74 -11.79
N ARG A 158 -23.82 16.79 -11.82
CA ARG A 158 -22.93 16.55 -10.70
C ARG A 158 -21.97 17.73 -10.54
N ASP A 159 -21.87 18.24 -9.34
CA ASP A 159 -20.96 19.32 -9.00
C ASP A 159 -19.67 18.73 -8.47
N LEU A 160 -18.59 18.83 -9.23
CA LEU A 160 -17.30 18.26 -8.88
C LEU A 160 -16.25 19.35 -8.72
N THR A 161 -15.41 19.22 -7.71
CA THR A 161 -14.28 20.12 -7.47
C THR A 161 -12.99 19.31 -7.54
N VAL A 162 -12.04 19.73 -8.37
CA VAL A 162 -10.72 19.07 -8.43
C VAL A 162 -9.98 19.36 -7.14
N ILE A 163 -9.55 18.31 -6.45
CA ILE A 163 -8.81 18.42 -5.19
C ILE A 163 -7.37 18.00 -5.32
N ALA A 164 -7.00 17.25 -6.35
CA ALA A 164 -5.62 16.92 -6.68
C ALA A 164 -5.53 16.48 -8.13
N SER A 165 -4.41 16.75 -8.77
CA SER A 165 -4.14 16.31 -10.14
C SER A 165 -2.65 16.10 -10.37
N ASN A 166 -2.35 15.20 -11.31
CA ASN A 166 -1.00 14.97 -11.80
C ASN A 166 -0.95 15.49 -13.23
N GLY A 167 -0.42 16.66 -13.42
CA GLY A 167 -0.28 17.26 -14.73
C GLY A 167 -1.00 18.60 -14.84
N PRO A 168 -1.06 19.19 -16.01
CA PRO A 168 -1.72 20.48 -16.19
C PRO A 168 -3.22 20.32 -15.94
N ASP A 169 -3.77 21.30 -15.27
CA ASP A 169 -5.20 21.32 -14.96
C ASP A 169 -5.96 21.80 -16.19
N ASP A 170 -6.05 21.01 -17.22
CA ASP A 170 -6.77 21.33 -18.43
C ASP A 170 -8.14 20.65 -18.44
#